data_4b77dfbcb1f7d49735461b8099e7601b
#
_entry.id   4b77dfbcb1f7d49735461b8099e7601b
#
_cell.length_a   1.000
_cell.length_b   1.000
_cell.length_c   1.000
_cell.angle_alpha   90.00
_cell.angle_beta   90.00
_cell.angle_gamma   90.00
#
_symmetry.space_group_name_H-M   'P 1'
#
loop_
_entity.id
_entity.type
_entity.pdbx_description
1 polymer ?
#
loop_
_entity_poly.entity_id
_entity_poly.type
_entity_poly.pdbx_seq_one_letter_code
_entity_poly.pdbx_strand_id
1 'polypeptide(L)'
;MKSTFSVIYYLKRQVVKKDGTVPVMGRITVDGSQTQFSCKLTVDPKLWDTKGGRVTGRSTAALETNRMLDKMRVRINKHYQEIMDRDNFVTAEKVKNAFLGLEHRYHTLLQVFRQHNEDYAKQVEAGMKAKGTFDKYKIVYKHLQEFLTIRYHVKDIALKELTPAFISDFEMFLRTDKHCCTNTVWLYVCPLRTMVFIAINNEWLTRDPFREYEIKKEETTRSFLTKDEIRLLMEGKLKNAKQELYRDLYLFCAFTGLSFADMRNLTEENIRTYFDEHEWININRQKTGVVSNIRMLDIAKRIIDKYRGLCENGRIFPVPHYNTCLAG
;
A
#
# COMPACT_ATOMS: atom_id res chain seq x y z
N MET A 1 30.75 25.71 -8.46
CA MET A 1 31.62 25.02 -9.45
C MET A 1 30.77 24.73 -10.67
N LYS A 2 31.28 25.00 -11.91
CA LYS A 2 30.55 24.56 -13.12
C LYS A 2 30.68 23.04 -13.22
N SER A 3 29.54 22.33 -13.25
CA SER A 3 29.50 20.88 -13.48
C SER A 3 30.14 20.56 -14.84
N THR A 4 31.04 19.58 -14.87
CA THR A 4 31.67 19.11 -16.12
C THR A 4 30.83 18.01 -16.71
N PHE A 5 30.29 18.24 -17.92
CA PHE A 5 29.49 17.24 -18.63
C PHE A 5 30.06 16.95 -20.01
N SER A 6 30.24 15.70 -20.36
CA SER A 6 30.68 15.31 -21.71
C SER A 6 30.09 13.96 -22.14
N VAL A 7 29.86 13.83 -23.46
CA VAL A 7 29.43 12.60 -24.13
C VAL A 7 30.40 12.32 -25.26
N ILE A 8 31.04 11.15 -25.22
CA ILE A 8 31.96 10.69 -26.27
C ILE A 8 31.54 9.35 -26.81
N TYR A 9 31.83 9.10 -28.08
CA TYR A 9 31.61 7.80 -28.74
C TYR A 9 32.94 7.16 -29.09
N TYR A 10 33.04 5.82 -28.98
CA TYR A 10 34.23 5.05 -29.24
C TYR A 10 33.89 3.62 -29.66
N LEU A 11 34.84 2.91 -30.30
CA LEU A 11 34.69 1.52 -30.71
C LEU A 11 35.09 0.52 -29.64
N LYS A 12 34.28 -0.50 -29.39
CA LYS A 12 34.65 -1.65 -28.55
C LYS A 12 35.43 -2.66 -29.34
N ARG A 13 36.72 -2.32 -29.65
CA ARG A 13 37.60 -3.11 -30.58
C ARG A 13 37.84 -4.56 -30.16
N GLN A 14 37.58 -4.91 -28.90
CA GLN A 14 37.70 -6.28 -28.39
C GLN A 14 36.59 -7.22 -28.89
N VAL A 15 35.52 -6.69 -29.45
CA VAL A 15 34.35 -7.45 -29.93
C VAL A 15 34.21 -7.18 -31.44
N VAL A 16 34.76 -8.06 -32.26
CA VAL A 16 34.60 -8.00 -33.74
C VAL A 16 33.49 -8.98 -34.14
N LYS A 17 32.50 -8.49 -34.85
CA LYS A 17 31.44 -9.33 -35.41
C LYS A 17 31.93 -10.18 -36.59
N LYS A 18 31.15 -11.20 -36.99
CA LYS A 18 31.46 -12.09 -38.11
C LYS A 18 31.63 -11.34 -39.45
N ASP A 19 31.01 -10.16 -39.61
CA ASP A 19 31.08 -9.28 -40.76
C ASP A 19 32.25 -8.28 -40.71
N GLY A 20 33.15 -8.39 -39.73
CA GLY A 20 34.29 -7.48 -39.53
C GLY A 20 33.93 -6.16 -38.88
N THR A 21 32.66 -5.87 -38.58
CA THR A 21 32.24 -4.63 -37.91
C THR A 21 32.46 -4.68 -36.40
N VAL A 22 32.57 -3.50 -35.80
CA VAL A 22 32.81 -3.35 -34.35
C VAL A 22 31.70 -2.49 -33.72
N PRO A 23 31.19 -2.86 -32.52
CA PRO A 23 30.16 -2.10 -31.83
C PRO A 23 30.63 -0.70 -31.41
N VAL A 24 29.75 0.28 -31.59
CA VAL A 24 29.93 1.64 -31.08
C VAL A 24 29.38 1.76 -29.64
N MET A 25 30.18 2.27 -28.75
CA MET A 25 29.85 2.56 -27.37
C MET A 25 29.80 4.06 -27.12
N GLY A 26 28.90 4.48 -26.23
CA GLY A 26 28.87 5.83 -25.68
C GLY A 26 29.40 5.86 -24.25
N ARG A 27 30.06 6.95 -23.86
CA ARG A 27 30.47 7.24 -22.50
C ARG A 27 29.93 8.60 -22.10
N ILE A 28 29.25 8.64 -20.96
CA ILE A 28 28.79 9.87 -20.31
C ILE A 28 29.70 10.14 -19.12
N THR A 29 30.19 11.34 -19.00
CA THR A 29 30.99 11.80 -17.86
C THR A 29 30.32 13.02 -17.23
N VAL A 30 30.12 12.97 -15.90
CA VAL A 30 29.59 14.07 -15.07
C VAL A 30 30.49 14.19 -13.87
N ASP A 31 31.13 15.36 -13.67
CA ASP A 31 31.99 15.67 -12.51
C ASP A 31 33.01 14.55 -12.17
N GLY A 32 33.66 14.02 -13.23
CA GLY A 32 34.66 12.95 -13.11
C GLY A 32 34.07 11.53 -12.98
N SER A 33 32.81 11.38 -12.68
CA SER A 33 32.13 10.08 -12.69
C SER A 33 31.80 9.68 -14.12
N GLN A 34 32.04 8.41 -14.50
CA GLN A 34 31.86 7.91 -15.85
C GLN A 34 30.95 6.68 -15.89
N THR A 35 30.09 6.62 -16.91
CA THR A 35 29.29 5.43 -17.22
C THR A 35 29.26 5.17 -18.72
N GLN A 36 29.04 3.90 -19.11
CA GLN A 36 29.06 3.47 -20.51
C GLN A 36 27.72 2.87 -20.91
N PHE A 37 27.38 2.99 -22.20
CA PHE A 37 26.20 2.37 -22.79
C PHE A 37 26.46 1.92 -24.23
N SER A 38 25.70 0.96 -24.73
CA SER A 38 25.76 0.53 -26.11
C SER A 38 24.91 1.45 -26.99
N CYS A 39 25.49 1.95 -28.08
CA CYS A 39 24.75 2.71 -29.08
C CYS A 39 23.87 1.81 -29.99
N LYS A 40 24.00 0.48 -29.88
CA LYS A 40 23.35 -0.51 -30.78
C LYS A 40 23.67 -0.28 -32.25
N LEU A 41 24.80 0.33 -32.55
CA LEU A 41 25.36 0.57 -33.88
C LEU A 41 26.64 -0.22 -34.01
N THR A 42 26.96 -0.62 -35.27
CA THR A 42 28.23 -1.27 -35.65
C THR A 42 28.80 -0.59 -36.84
N VAL A 43 30.12 -0.44 -36.90
CA VAL A 43 30.83 0.24 -38.00
C VAL A 43 32.11 -0.51 -38.36
N ASP A 44 32.61 -0.30 -39.59
CA ASP A 44 33.95 -0.74 -39.98
C ASP A 44 34.99 0.09 -39.20
N PRO A 45 35.90 -0.55 -38.42
CA PRO A 45 36.90 0.16 -37.63
C PRO A 45 37.86 1.02 -38.45
N LYS A 46 38.02 0.72 -39.76
CA LYS A 46 38.84 1.51 -40.69
C LYS A 46 38.23 2.87 -41.03
N LEU A 47 36.90 2.99 -40.93
CA LEU A 47 36.15 4.19 -41.24
C LEU A 47 35.90 5.06 -40.00
N TRP A 48 36.45 4.73 -38.82
CA TRP A 48 36.21 5.42 -37.59
C TRP A 48 37.25 6.49 -37.26
N ASP A 49 36.81 7.73 -37.15
CA ASP A 49 37.65 8.82 -36.61
C ASP A 49 37.62 8.76 -35.07
N THR A 50 38.73 8.36 -34.47
CA THR A 50 38.84 8.20 -33.00
C THR A 50 38.81 9.56 -32.27
N LYS A 51 39.30 10.65 -32.90
CA LYS A 51 39.26 11.97 -32.25
C LYS A 51 37.90 12.61 -32.34
N GLY A 52 37.23 12.52 -33.47
CA GLY A 52 35.90 13.06 -33.68
C GLY A 52 34.79 12.19 -33.10
N GLY A 53 35.06 10.92 -32.81
CA GLY A 53 34.04 9.93 -32.36
C GLY A 53 32.95 9.72 -33.41
N ARG A 54 33.30 9.65 -34.69
CA ARG A 54 32.40 9.63 -35.85
C ARG A 54 32.91 8.71 -36.95
N VAL A 55 32.00 8.33 -37.86
CA VAL A 55 32.35 7.60 -39.06
C VAL A 55 32.83 8.60 -40.13
N THR A 56 33.97 8.29 -40.77
CA THR A 56 34.52 9.06 -41.88
C THR A 56 33.86 8.67 -43.22
N GLY A 57 33.86 9.58 -44.19
CA GLY A 57 33.31 9.34 -45.53
C GLY A 57 31.91 9.96 -45.73
N ARG A 58 31.40 9.86 -46.98
CA ARG A 58 30.13 10.46 -47.42
C ARG A 58 29.11 9.39 -47.85
N SER A 59 29.35 8.12 -47.54
CA SER A 59 28.37 7.04 -47.84
C SER A 59 27.08 7.25 -47.05
N THR A 60 25.97 6.82 -47.59
CA THR A 60 24.65 6.89 -46.93
C THR A 60 24.70 6.25 -45.56
N ALA A 61 25.36 5.10 -45.40
CA ALA A 61 25.53 4.42 -44.12
C ALA A 61 26.34 5.24 -43.12
N ALA A 62 27.42 5.93 -43.56
CA ALA A 62 28.20 6.81 -42.69
C ALA A 62 27.39 8.03 -42.22
N LEU A 63 26.63 8.64 -43.11
CA LEU A 63 25.75 9.77 -42.79
C LEU A 63 24.62 9.39 -41.82
N GLU A 64 23.98 8.26 -42.05
CA GLU A 64 22.92 7.73 -41.16
C GLU A 64 23.47 7.42 -39.76
N THR A 65 24.62 6.74 -39.68
CA THR A 65 25.27 6.43 -38.40
C THR A 65 25.61 7.71 -37.65
N ASN A 66 26.22 8.69 -38.31
CA ASN A 66 26.55 9.99 -37.69
C ASN A 66 25.29 10.74 -37.25
N ARG A 67 24.21 10.73 -38.03
CA ARG A 67 22.90 11.32 -37.67
C ARG A 67 22.31 10.64 -36.45
N MET A 68 22.42 9.33 -36.28
CA MET A 68 21.98 8.60 -35.11
C MET A 68 22.78 8.98 -33.85
N LEU A 69 24.11 9.08 -33.98
CA LEU A 69 24.98 9.53 -32.87
C LEU A 69 24.64 10.96 -32.42
N ASP A 70 24.37 11.87 -33.38
CA ASP A 70 23.95 13.23 -33.06
C ASP A 70 22.58 13.26 -32.34
N LYS A 71 21.60 12.51 -32.80
CA LYS A 71 20.31 12.38 -32.14
C LYS A 71 20.47 11.85 -30.70
N MET A 72 21.34 10.84 -30.48
CA MET A 72 21.62 10.32 -29.15
C MET A 72 22.24 11.41 -28.25
N ARG A 73 23.21 12.16 -28.78
CA ARG A 73 23.86 13.26 -28.05
C ARG A 73 22.85 14.34 -27.62
N VAL A 74 21.96 14.74 -28.52
CA VAL A 74 20.91 15.73 -28.22
C VAL A 74 19.98 15.21 -27.13
N ARG A 75 19.55 13.96 -27.20
CA ARG A 75 18.68 13.36 -26.17
C ARG A 75 19.37 13.25 -24.80
N ILE A 76 20.65 12.86 -24.78
CA ILE A 76 21.42 12.77 -23.54
C ILE A 76 21.60 14.16 -22.92
N ASN A 77 21.91 15.18 -23.74
CA ASN A 77 21.98 16.57 -23.27
C ASN A 77 20.66 17.06 -22.69
N LYS A 78 19.54 16.74 -23.34
CA LYS A 78 18.21 17.09 -22.85
C LYS A 78 17.95 16.47 -21.47
N HIS A 79 18.19 15.17 -21.31
CA HIS A 79 18.03 14.51 -20.01
C HIS A 79 18.98 15.06 -18.94
N TYR A 80 20.22 15.42 -19.29
CA TYR A 80 21.13 16.06 -18.37
C TYR A 80 20.57 17.40 -17.85
N GLN A 81 20.02 18.25 -18.75
CA GLN A 81 19.39 19.51 -18.35
C GLN A 81 18.14 19.28 -17.49
N GLU A 82 17.25 18.39 -17.91
CA GLU A 82 16.02 18.06 -17.16
C GLU A 82 16.34 17.58 -15.74
N ILE A 83 17.38 16.75 -15.56
CA ILE A 83 17.82 16.28 -14.24
C ILE A 83 18.45 17.43 -13.46
N MET A 84 19.24 18.28 -14.10
CA MET A 84 19.90 19.42 -13.47
C MET A 84 18.90 20.46 -12.96
N ASP A 85 17.82 20.68 -13.71
CA ASP A 85 16.74 21.61 -13.34
C ASP A 85 15.84 21.06 -12.20
N ARG A 86 15.72 19.74 -12.13
CA ARG A 86 14.89 19.05 -11.14
C ARG A 86 15.62 18.72 -9.85
N ASP A 87 16.83 18.16 -9.98
CA ASP A 87 17.61 17.60 -8.90
C ASP A 87 18.84 18.48 -8.60
N ASN A 88 19.11 18.74 -7.33
CA ASN A 88 20.34 19.45 -6.92
C ASN A 88 21.64 18.66 -7.18
N PHE A 89 21.55 17.40 -7.64
CA PHE A 89 22.68 16.51 -7.85
C PHE A 89 22.48 15.61 -9.07
N VAL A 90 23.37 15.76 -10.06
CA VAL A 90 23.39 14.95 -11.30
C VAL A 90 24.55 13.97 -11.27
N THR A 91 24.31 12.71 -11.66
CA THR A 91 25.35 11.71 -11.86
C THR A 91 25.32 11.15 -13.27
N ALA A 92 26.48 10.67 -13.77
CA ALA A 92 26.55 10.02 -15.07
C ALA A 92 25.58 8.83 -15.20
N GLU A 93 25.38 8.08 -14.09
CA GLU A 93 24.43 6.96 -14.01
C GLU A 93 22.97 7.40 -14.14
N LYS A 94 22.56 8.48 -13.46
CA LYS A 94 21.21 9.06 -13.60
C LYS A 94 20.94 9.45 -15.06
N VAL A 95 21.87 10.14 -15.70
CA VAL A 95 21.72 10.56 -17.11
C VAL A 95 21.65 9.37 -18.06
N LYS A 96 22.49 8.33 -17.84
CA LYS A 96 22.42 7.07 -18.63
C LYS A 96 21.07 6.40 -18.46
N ASN A 97 20.58 6.25 -17.23
CA ASN A 97 19.33 5.58 -16.94
C ASN A 97 18.15 6.33 -17.55
N ALA A 98 18.12 7.68 -17.49
CA ALA A 98 17.14 8.50 -18.17
C ALA A 98 17.15 8.28 -19.69
N PHE A 99 18.33 8.37 -20.30
CA PHE A 99 18.52 8.17 -21.74
C PHE A 99 18.08 6.77 -22.21
N LEU A 100 18.40 5.71 -21.44
CA LEU A 100 18.02 4.33 -21.74
C LEU A 100 16.57 3.99 -21.34
N GLY A 101 15.84 4.92 -20.72
CA GLY A 101 14.52 4.68 -20.16
C GLY A 101 14.56 3.77 -18.92
N LEU A 102 15.73 3.57 -18.32
CA LEU A 102 15.93 2.78 -17.11
C LEU A 102 15.64 3.56 -15.83
N GLU A 103 15.56 4.90 -15.89
CA GLU A 103 15.05 5.75 -14.81
C GLU A 103 13.58 5.46 -14.51
N HIS A 104 12.88 5.00 -15.50
CA HIS A 104 11.55 4.47 -15.36
C HIS A 104 11.60 2.93 -15.27
N ARG A 105 12.15 2.37 -14.21
CA ARG A 105 11.46 1.22 -13.62
C ARG A 105 10.13 1.81 -13.20
N TYR A 106 9.16 1.73 -14.11
CA TYR A 106 7.80 2.14 -13.81
C TYR A 106 7.42 1.43 -12.53
N HIS A 107 7.30 2.19 -11.43
CA HIS A 107 6.71 1.62 -10.25
C HIS A 107 5.30 1.20 -10.65
N THR A 108 5.03 -0.08 -10.56
CA THR A 108 3.71 -0.62 -10.89
C THR A 108 2.85 -0.65 -9.64
N LEU A 109 1.56 -0.58 -9.82
CA LEU A 109 0.60 -0.48 -8.72
C LEU A 109 0.70 -1.66 -7.75
N LEU A 110 0.74 -2.90 -8.27
CA LEU A 110 0.82 -4.08 -7.41
C LEU A 110 2.20 -4.26 -6.79
N GLN A 111 3.28 -3.80 -7.43
CA GLN A 111 4.61 -3.79 -6.82
C GLN A 111 4.64 -2.88 -5.60
N VAL A 112 4.15 -1.65 -5.71
CA VAL A 112 4.07 -0.69 -4.59
C VAL A 112 3.17 -1.23 -3.48
N PHE A 113 2.03 -1.78 -3.85
CA PHE A 113 1.08 -2.34 -2.89
C PHE A 113 1.67 -3.55 -2.14
N ARG A 114 2.41 -4.42 -2.83
CA ARG A 114 3.09 -5.56 -2.20
C ARG A 114 4.14 -5.09 -1.20
N GLN A 115 5.01 -4.15 -1.60
CA GLN A 115 6.01 -3.59 -0.70
C GLN A 115 5.37 -2.98 0.54
N HIS A 116 4.31 -2.19 0.36
CA HIS A 116 3.54 -1.64 1.47
C HIS A 116 3.02 -2.75 2.41
N ASN A 117 2.48 -3.84 1.85
CA ASN A 117 1.95 -4.94 2.65
C ASN A 117 3.05 -5.68 3.43
N GLU A 118 4.22 -5.87 2.84
CA GLU A 118 5.38 -6.47 3.50
C GLU A 118 5.87 -5.61 4.68
N ASP A 119 5.94 -4.30 4.49
CA ASP A 119 6.35 -3.37 5.55
C ASP A 119 5.27 -3.23 6.63
N TYR A 120 3.99 -3.27 6.23
CA TYR A 120 2.88 -3.27 7.18
C TYR A 120 2.85 -4.55 8.03
N ALA A 121 3.17 -5.72 7.44
CA ALA A 121 3.27 -6.98 8.16
C ALA A 121 4.30 -6.91 9.29
N LYS A 122 5.50 -6.37 9.01
CA LYS A 122 6.54 -6.16 10.02
C LYS A 122 6.08 -5.24 11.17
N GLN A 123 5.29 -4.19 10.83
CA GLN A 123 4.73 -3.28 11.84
C GLN A 123 3.66 -3.98 12.71
N VAL A 124 2.90 -4.92 12.14
CA VAL A 124 1.93 -5.73 12.90
C VAL A 124 2.67 -6.71 13.83
N GLU A 125 3.73 -7.36 13.36
CA GLU A 125 4.60 -8.25 14.16
C GLU A 125 5.25 -7.50 15.33
N ALA A 126 5.66 -6.26 15.11
CA ALA A 126 6.20 -5.36 16.15
C ALA A 126 5.12 -4.76 17.08
N GLY A 127 3.84 -5.12 16.92
CA GLY A 127 2.74 -4.58 17.73
C GLY A 127 2.37 -3.11 17.46
N MET A 128 2.96 -2.49 16.43
CA MET A 128 2.75 -1.08 16.09
C MET A 128 1.42 -0.83 15.35
N LYS A 129 0.89 -1.84 14.67
CA LYS A 129 -0.31 -1.77 13.83
C LYS A 129 -1.27 -2.92 14.09
N ALA A 130 -2.56 -2.67 13.86
CA ALA A 130 -3.60 -3.67 14.05
C ALA A 130 -3.67 -4.67 12.89
N LYS A 131 -3.72 -5.97 13.21
CA LYS A 131 -3.85 -7.07 12.25
C LYS A 131 -5.07 -6.91 11.34
N GLY A 132 -6.24 -6.49 11.87
CA GLY A 132 -7.47 -6.32 11.08
C GLY A 132 -7.33 -5.28 9.95
N THR A 133 -6.50 -4.25 10.14
CA THR A 133 -6.19 -3.29 9.06
C THR A 133 -5.29 -3.94 8.00
N PHE A 134 -4.32 -4.74 8.40
CA PHE A 134 -3.46 -5.49 7.47
C PHE A 134 -4.27 -6.48 6.62
N ASP A 135 -5.19 -7.22 7.24
CA ASP A 135 -6.05 -8.18 6.52
C ASP A 135 -6.90 -7.48 5.46
N LYS A 136 -7.39 -6.27 5.73
CA LYS A 136 -8.07 -5.44 4.73
C LYS A 136 -7.15 -5.11 3.53
N TYR A 137 -5.91 -4.70 3.77
CA TYR A 137 -4.94 -4.42 2.70
C TYR A 137 -4.68 -5.66 1.83
N LYS A 138 -4.56 -6.85 2.44
CA LYS A 138 -4.41 -8.12 1.69
C LYS A 138 -5.61 -8.42 0.80
N ILE A 139 -6.83 -8.22 1.31
CA ILE A 139 -8.07 -8.43 0.54
C ILE A 139 -8.10 -7.48 -0.67
N VAL A 140 -7.81 -6.20 -0.47
CA VAL A 140 -7.82 -5.22 -1.56
C VAL A 140 -6.74 -5.52 -2.60
N TYR A 141 -5.55 -5.92 -2.18
CA TYR A 141 -4.49 -6.35 -3.09
C TYR A 141 -4.96 -7.51 -4.00
N LYS A 142 -5.62 -8.52 -3.41
CA LYS A 142 -6.18 -9.64 -4.17
C LYS A 142 -7.27 -9.18 -5.16
N HIS A 143 -8.17 -8.30 -4.74
CA HIS A 143 -9.20 -7.76 -5.63
C HIS A 143 -8.60 -6.94 -6.78
N LEU A 144 -7.54 -6.18 -6.53
CA LEU A 144 -6.83 -5.45 -7.60
C LEU A 144 -6.14 -6.39 -8.59
N GLN A 145 -5.53 -7.49 -8.13
CA GLN A 145 -4.96 -8.51 -9.03
C GLN A 145 -6.01 -9.13 -9.94
N GLU A 146 -7.15 -9.52 -9.38
CA GLU A 146 -8.27 -10.09 -10.13
C GLU A 146 -8.84 -9.06 -11.12
N PHE A 147 -9.06 -7.81 -10.68
CA PHE A 147 -9.55 -6.72 -11.50
C PHE A 147 -8.64 -6.45 -12.71
N LEU A 148 -7.33 -6.32 -12.49
CA LEU A 148 -6.37 -6.10 -13.58
C LEU A 148 -6.38 -7.26 -14.58
N THR A 149 -6.50 -8.50 -14.10
CA THR A 149 -6.53 -9.67 -14.95
C THR A 149 -7.82 -9.73 -15.79
N ILE A 150 -8.98 -9.46 -15.17
CA ILE A 150 -10.31 -9.63 -15.80
C ILE A 150 -10.63 -8.46 -16.72
N ARG A 151 -10.41 -7.21 -16.27
CA ARG A 151 -10.85 -6.01 -17.00
C ARG A 151 -9.79 -5.41 -17.90
N TYR A 152 -8.53 -5.48 -17.51
CA TYR A 152 -7.41 -4.88 -18.25
C TYR A 152 -6.54 -5.91 -18.98
N HIS A 153 -6.71 -7.23 -18.72
CA HIS A 153 -5.93 -8.33 -19.30
C HIS A 153 -4.42 -8.19 -19.09
N VAL A 154 -4.01 -7.57 -17.97
CA VAL A 154 -2.61 -7.35 -17.59
C VAL A 154 -2.34 -7.95 -16.21
N LYS A 155 -1.06 -8.27 -15.94
CA LYS A 155 -0.63 -8.75 -14.62
C LYS A 155 -0.41 -7.63 -13.61
N ASP A 156 -0.08 -6.44 -14.09
CA ASP A 156 0.16 -5.23 -13.30
C ASP A 156 0.06 -4.00 -14.21
N ILE A 157 -0.06 -2.80 -13.64
CA ILE A 157 -0.17 -1.55 -14.39
C ILE A 157 0.84 -0.53 -13.85
N ALA A 158 1.48 0.23 -14.76
CA ALA A 158 2.38 1.30 -14.35
C ALA A 158 1.60 2.43 -13.65
N LEU A 159 2.12 2.99 -12.55
CA LEU A 159 1.45 4.08 -11.83
C LEU A 159 1.11 5.27 -12.74
N LYS A 160 1.95 5.56 -13.74
CA LYS A 160 1.74 6.64 -14.72
C LYS A 160 0.57 6.39 -15.69
N GLU A 161 0.12 5.16 -15.80
CA GLU A 161 -1.02 4.75 -16.65
C GLU A 161 -2.36 4.80 -15.89
N LEU A 162 -2.32 5.08 -14.57
CA LEU A 162 -3.53 5.25 -13.80
C LEU A 162 -4.29 6.51 -14.26
N THR A 163 -5.55 6.31 -14.62
CA THR A 163 -6.47 7.35 -15.08
C THR A 163 -7.63 7.53 -14.12
N PRO A 164 -8.40 8.64 -14.19
CA PRO A 164 -9.64 8.76 -13.41
C PRO A 164 -10.64 7.63 -13.68
N ALA A 165 -10.67 7.08 -14.90
CA ALA A 165 -11.52 5.94 -15.23
C ALA A 165 -11.14 4.67 -14.47
N PHE A 166 -9.86 4.45 -14.19
CA PHE A 166 -9.38 3.26 -13.49
C PHE A 166 -10.05 3.05 -12.13
N ILE A 167 -10.19 4.10 -11.32
CA ILE A 167 -10.81 3.98 -9.99
C ILE A 167 -12.32 3.75 -10.10
N SER A 168 -12.98 4.35 -11.09
CA SER A 168 -14.41 4.12 -11.37
C SER A 168 -14.67 2.69 -11.86
N ASP A 169 -13.80 2.16 -12.72
CA ASP A 169 -13.87 0.78 -13.19
C ASP A 169 -13.63 -0.22 -12.05
N PHE A 170 -12.69 0.09 -11.14
CA PHE A 170 -12.46 -0.72 -9.95
C PHE A 170 -13.66 -0.70 -9.00
N GLU A 171 -14.28 0.46 -8.78
CA GLU A 171 -15.54 0.57 -8.04
C GLU A 171 -16.62 -0.30 -8.67
N MET A 172 -16.82 -0.19 -10.00
CA MET A 172 -17.81 -0.98 -10.71
C MET A 172 -17.54 -2.49 -10.54
N PHE A 173 -16.29 -2.92 -10.70
CA PHE A 173 -15.90 -4.32 -10.46
C PHE A 173 -16.23 -4.78 -9.04
N LEU A 174 -15.97 -3.95 -8.01
CA LEU A 174 -16.31 -4.28 -6.64
C LEU A 174 -17.82 -4.42 -6.43
N ARG A 175 -18.63 -3.61 -7.11
CA ARG A 175 -20.09 -3.67 -7.02
C ARG A 175 -20.68 -4.85 -7.79
N THR A 176 -20.24 -5.07 -9.03
CA THR A 176 -20.85 -6.07 -9.94
C THR A 176 -20.27 -7.47 -9.74
N ASP A 177 -18.96 -7.61 -9.71
CA ASP A 177 -18.29 -8.92 -9.66
C ASP A 177 -18.07 -9.41 -8.21
N LYS A 178 -17.92 -8.49 -7.24
CA LYS A 178 -17.72 -8.80 -5.82
C LYS A 178 -18.95 -8.55 -4.95
N HIS A 179 -20.03 -8.02 -5.53
CA HIS A 179 -21.29 -7.72 -4.84
C HIS A 179 -21.14 -6.92 -3.55
N CYS A 180 -20.19 -5.98 -3.54
CA CYS A 180 -19.91 -5.14 -2.39
C CYS A 180 -20.94 -4.01 -2.27
N CYS A 181 -21.46 -3.77 -1.05
CA CYS A 181 -22.26 -2.58 -0.75
C CYS A 181 -21.37 -1.31 -0.71
N THR A 182 -21.98 -0.13 -0.81
CA THR A 182 -21.31 1.17 -0.91
C THR A 182 -20.26 1.38 0.19
N ASN A 183 -20.56 1.05 1.43
CA ASN A 183 -19.62 1.22 2.53
C ASN A 183 -18.41 0.26 2.44
N THR A 184 -18.60 -0.93 1.89
CA THR A 184 -17.51 -1.88 1.64
C THR A 184 -16.65 -1.40 0.47
N VAL A 185 -17.25 -0.89 -0.61
CA VAL A 185 -16.52 -0.28 -1.72
C VAL A 185 -15.67 0.88 -1.23
N TRP A 186 -16.23 1.79 -0.44
CA TRP A 186 -15.49 2.88 0.19
C TRP A 186 -14.27 2.35 0.97
N LEU A 187 -14.48 1.31 1.78
CA LEU A 187 -13.43 0.69 2.58
C LEU A 187 -12.29 0.09 1.72
N TYR A 188 -12.60 -0.42 0.53
CA TYR A 188 -11.65 -1.06 -0.37
C TYR A 188 -10.97 -0.08 -1.34
N VAL A 189 -11.59 1.03 -1.65
CA VAL A 189 -10.99 2.11 -2.45
C VAL A 189 -9.93 2.90 -1.64
N CYS A 190 -10.13 3.08 -0.33
CA CYS A 190 -9.16 3.79 0.51
C CYS A 190 -7.72 3.24 0.45
N PRO A 191 -7.46 1.92 0.52
CA PRO A 191 -6.13 1.35 0.33
C PRO A 191 -5.52 1.66 -1.05
N LEU A 192 -6.30 1.64 -2.13
CA LEU A 192 -5.83 2.02 -3.46
C LEU A 192 -5.37 3.49 -3.48
N ARG A 193 -6.17 4.41 -2.93
CA ARG A 193 -5.76 5.81 -2.79
C ARG A 193 -4.50 5.98 -1.94
N THR A 194 -4.32 5.17 -0.89
CA THR A 194 -3.10 5.17 -0.09
C THR A 194 -1.87 4.88 -0.95
N MET A 195 -1.95 3.94 -1.90
CA MET A 195 -0.84 3.64 -2.82
C MET A 195 -0.51 4.83 -3.72
N VAL A 196 -1.53 5.54 -4.19
CA VAL A 196 -1.35 6.77 -4.99
C VAL A 196 -0.68 7.87 -4.15
N PHE A 197 -1.07 8.07 -2.90
CA PHE A 197 -0.40 9.02 -2.00
C PHE A 197 1.07 8.64 -1.74
N ILE A 198 1.37 7.35 -1.54
CA ILE A 198 2.75 6.87 -1.42
C ILE A 198 3.53 7.20 -2.70
N ALA A 199 2.93 6.99 -3.87
CA ALA A 199 3.54 7.28 -5.15
C ALA A 199 3.82 8.78 -5.35
N ILE A 200 2.93 9.66 -4.93
CA ILE A 200 3.11 11.11 -4.98
C ILE A 200 4.20 11.55 -4.01
N ASN A 201 4.18 11.06 -2.77
CA ASN A 201 5.19 11.43 -1.76
C ASN A 201 6.61 10.96 -2.11
N ASN A 202 6.73 9.91 -2.94
CA ASN A 202 8.01 9.43 -3.47
C ASN A 202 8.33 9.99 -4.88
N GLU A 203 7.57 10.99 -5.35
CA GLU A 203 7.75 11.65 -6.65
C GLU A 203 7.63 10.70 -7.87
N TRP A 204 6.99 9.52 -7.69
CA TRP A 204 6.70 8.58 -8.79
C TRP A 204 5.51 9.02 -9.62
N LEU A 205 4.61 9.82 -9.01
CA LEU A 205 3.51 10.51 -9.65
C LEU A 205 3.59 12.02 -9.36
N THR A 206 3.34 12.84 -10.37
CA THR A 206 3.33 14.31 -10.25
C THR A 206 1.98 14.86 -9.78
N ARG A 207 0.90 14.10 -9.94
CA ARG A 207 -0.47 14.49 -9.57
C ARG A 207 -1.30 13.26 -9.20
N ASP A 208 -2.31 13.47 -8.38
CA ASP A 208 -3.28 12.43 -8.03
C ASP A 208 -4.24 12.19 -9.22
N PRO A 209 -4.21 10.98 -9.85
CA PRO A 209 -5.13 10.65 -10.93
C PRO A 209 -6.58 10.50 -10.45
N PHE A 210 -6.80 10.38 -9.13
CA PHE A 210 -8.10 10.15 -8.52
C PHE A 210 -8.63 11.38 -7.77
N ARG A 211 -8.08 12.57 -8.06
CA ARG A 211 -8.40 13.82 -7.35
C ARG A 211 -9.90 14.13 -7.36
N GLU A 212 -10.55 13.91 -8.49
CA GLU A 212 -11.97 14.23 -8.70
C GLU A 212 -12.90 13.06 -8.35
N TYR A 213 -12.33 11.91 -7.95
CA TYR A 213 -13.14 10.77 -7.55
C TYR A 213 -13.60 10.92 -6.12
N GLU A 214 -14.91 10.97 -5.94
CA GLU A 214 -15.57 11.02 -4.64
C GLU A 214 -16.48 9.80 -4.47
N ILE A 215 -16.30 9.09 -3.37
CA ILE A 215 -17.25 8.10 -2.89
C ILE A 215 -17.68 8.48 -1.48
N LYS A 216 -18.99 8.64 -1.28
CA LYS A 216 -19.56 8.96 0.04
C LYS A 216 -20.01 7.68 0.74
N LYS A 217 -19.78 7.62 2.02
CA LYS A 217 -20.38 6.58 2.85
C LYS A 217 -21.87 6.79 2.93
N GLU A 218 -22.61 5.69 2.86
CA GLU A 218 -24.02 5.68 3.22
C GLU A 218 -24.16 5.67 4.74
N GLU A 219 -25.05 6.52 5.25
CA GLU A 219 -25.42 6.46 6.65
C GLU A 219 -26.15 5.15 6.94
N THR A 220 -25.67 4.44 7.95
CA THR A 220 -26.30 3.20 8.41
C THR A 220 -27.04 3.50 9.69
N THR A 221 -28.34 3.40 9.64
CA THR A 221 -29.18 3.40 10.85
C THR A 221 -29.08 2.05 11.52
N ARG A 222 -28.60 2.06 12.77
CA ARG A 222 -28.61 0.85 13.61
C ARG A 222 -29.73 0.97 14.61
N SER A 223 -30.58 -0.05 14.69
CA SER A 223 -31.58 -0.15 15.75
C SER A 223 -30.87 -0.38 17.11
N PHE A 224 -31.57 -0.04 18.17
CA PHE A 224 -31.16 -0.27 19.55
C PHE A 224 -32.35 -0.86 20.31
N LEU A 225 -32.08 -1.59 21.39
CA LEU A 225 -33.13 -2.13 22.23
C LEU A 225 -33.67 -1.01 23.15
N THR A 226 -34.98 -0.94 23.24
CA THR A 226 -35.68 -0.10 24.21
C THR A 226 -35.52 -0.66 25.63
N LYS A 227 -35.88 0.17 26.66
CA LYS A 227 -35.83 -0.30 28.04
C LYS A 227 -36.71 -1.54 28.28
N ASP A 228 -37.87 -1.60 27.64
CA ASP A 228 -38.81 -2.70 27.81
C ASP A 228 -38.29 -3.98 27.13
N GLU A 229 -37.68 -3.85 25.96
CA GLU A 229 -37.02 -4.98 25.29
C GLU A 229 -35.82 -5.50 26.08
N ILE A 230 -35.02 -4.62 26.69
CA ILE A 230 -33.94 -5.04 27.60
C ILE A 230 -34.49 -5.77 28.80
N ARG A 231 -35.62 -5.30 29.39
CA ARG A 231 -36.27 -5.97 30.51
C ARG A 231 -36.75 -7.35 30.11
N LEU A 232 -37.44 -7.48 28.96
CA LEU A 232 -37.86 -8.77 28.43
C LEU A 232 -36.70 -9.73 28.20
N LEU A 233 -35.58 -9.20 27.70
CA LEU A 233 -34.36 -10.01 27.50
C LEU A 233 -33.80 -10.51 28.85
N MET A 234 -33.82 -9.67 29.89
CA MET A 234 -33.35 -10.02 31.24
C MET A 234 -34.22 -11.08 31.91
N GLU A 235 -35.54 -10.98 31.77
CA GLU A 235 -36.54 -11.85 32.44
C GLU A 235 -36.84 -13.11 31.63
N GLY A 236 -36.49 -13.12 30.34
CA GLY A 236 -36.83 -14.22 29.42
C GLY A 236 -36.17 -15.53 29.79
N LYS A 237 -36.97 -16.60 29.78
CA LYS A 237 -36.48 -17.98 29.96
C LYS A 237 -35.79 -18.43 28.69
N LEU A 238 -34.54 -18.81 28.80
CA LEU A 238 -33.71 -19.29 27.68
C LEU A 238 -33.63 -20.83 27.70
N LYS A 239 -33.42 -21.40 26.51
CA LYS A 239 -33.48 -22.85 26.31
C LYS A 239 -32.24 -23.60 26.82
N ASN A 240 -31.09 -22.93 26.87
CA ASN A 240 -29.82 -23.56 27.23
C ASN A 240 -28.82 -22.55 27.79
N ALA A 241 -27.81 -23.05 28.49
CA ALA A 241 -26.74 -22.26 29.11
C ALA A 241 -25.93 -21.40 28.10
N LYS A 242 -25.83 -21.82 26.84
CA LYS A 242 -25.14 -21.06 25.79
C LYS A 242 -25.91 -19.78 25.46
N GLN A 243 -27.22 -19.84 25.35
CA GLN A 243 -28.06 -18.65 25.13
C GLN A 243 -28.04 -17.72 26.34
N GLU A 244 -28.01 -18.27 27.54
CA GLU A 244 -27.85 -17.46 28.77
C GLU A 244 -26.52 -16.71 28.78
N LEU A 245 -25.42 -17.39 28.43
CA LEU A 245 -24.11 -16.72 28.30
C LEU A 245 -24.17 -15.56 27.30
N TYR A 246 -24.73 -15.78 26.09
CA TYR A 246 -24.78 -14.72 25.08
C TYR A 246 -25.64 -13.54 25.50
N ARG A 247 -26.79 -13.78 26.14
CA ARG A 247 -27.61 -12.75 26.75
C ARG A 247 -26.83 -11.95 27.78
N ASP A 248 -26.17 -12.64 28.70
CA ASP A 248 -25.44 -11.99 29.80
C ASP A 248 -24.25 -11.17 29.28
N LEU A 249 -23.51 -11.69 28.27
CA LEU A 249 -22.44 -10.93 27.59
C LEU A 249 -22.98 -9.68 26.88
N TYR A 250 -24.16 -9.81 26.21
CA TYR A 250 -24.78 -8.67 25.55
C TYR A 250 -25.21 -7.61 26.58
N LEU A 251 -25.89 -8.02 27.64
CA LEU A 251 -26.31 -7.10 28.73
C LEU A 251 -25.12 -6.45 29.40
N PHE A 252 -24.07 -7.20 29.67
CA PHE A 252 -22.84 -6.66 30.21
C PHE A 252 -22.25 -5.54 29.32
N CYS A 253 -22.14 -5.79 28.00
CA CYS A 253 -21.70 -4.77 27.06
C CYS A 253 -22.66 -3.57 27.00
N ALA A 254 -23.97 -3.80 27.05
CA ALA A 254 -24.98 -2.73 27.04
C ALA A 254 -24.90 -1.81 28.27
N PHE A 255 -24.65 -2.37 29.46
CA PHE A 255 -24.59 -1.62 30.71
C PHE A 255 -23.19 -1.02 31.01
N THR A 256 -22.13 -1.52 30.37
CA THR A 256 -20.75 -1.00 30.56
C THR A 256 -20.25 -0.16 29.39
N GLY A 257 -20.87 -0.26 28.21
CA GLY A 257 -20.38 0.37 26.99
C GLY A 257 -19.05 -0.24 26.49
N LEU A 258 -18.66 -1.40 26.98
CA LEU A 258 -17.48 -2.12 26.49
C LEU A 258 -17.74 -2.71 25.12
N SER A 259 -16.71 -2.68 24.28
CA SER A 259 -16.76 -3.45 23.03
C SER A 259 -16.61 -4.94 23.31
N PHE A 260 -17.04 -5.78 22.35
CA PHE A 260 -16.85 -7.23 22.44
C PHE A 260 -15.38 -7.62 22.71
N ALA A 261 -14.44 -6.95 22.04
CA ALA A 261 -13.01 -7.23 22.21
C ALA A 261 -12.51 -6.85 23.61
N ASP A 262 -12.93 -5.72 24.15
CA ASP A 262 -12.56 -5.26 25.48
C ASP A 262 -13.16 -6.19 26.56
N MET A 263 -14.44 -6.53 26.44
CA MET A 263 -15.14 -7.49 27.34
C MET A 263 -14.49 -8.88 27.30
N ARG A 264 -14.15 -9.40 26.10
CA ARG A 264 -13.48 -10.70 25.95
C ARG A 264 -12.14 -10.79 26.66
N ASN A 265 -11.41 -9.68 26.73
CA ASN A 265 -10.10 -9.62 27.35
C ASN A 265 -10.11 -9.13 28.80
N LEU A 266 -11.29 -8.92 29.38
CA LEU A 266 -11.45 -8.46 30.75
C LEU A 266 -10.92 -9.50 31.75
N THR A 267 -10.08 -9.04 32.70
CA THR A 267 -9.50 -9.84 33.78
C THR A 267 -9.83 -9.21 35.13
N GLU A 268 -9.61 -9.94 36.23
CA GLU A 268 -9.79 -9.43 37.59
C GLU A 268 -8.92 -8.18 37.87
N GLU A 269 -7.74 -8.09 37.27
CA GLU A 269 -6.83 -6.96 37.41
C GLU A 269 -7.43 -5.63 36.91
N ASN A 270 -8.42 -5.74 36.00
CA ASN A 270 -9.12 -4.59 35.46
C ASN A 270 -10.22 -4.06 36.40
N ILE A 271 -10.56 -4.80 37.46
CA ILE A 271 -11.59 -4.39 38.42
C ILE A 271 -10.91 -3.80 39.65
N ARG A 272 -11.27 -2.57 40.01
CA ARG A 272 -10.69 -1.84 41.14
C ARG A 272 -11.77 -1.16 41.93
N THR A 273 -11.66 -1.23 43.26
CA THR A 273 -12.48 -0.44 44.15
C THR A 273 -11.83 0.94 44.35
N TYR A 274 -12.58 1.99 44.11
CA TYR A 274 -12.11 3.36 44.27
C TYR A 274 -12.57 3.97 45.61
N PHE A 275 -12.22 5.23 45.84
CA PHE A 275 -12.54 5.99 47.07
C PHE A 275 -14.03 6.15 47.33
N ASP A 276 -14.87 5.95 46.30
CA ASP A 276 -16.35 6.01 46.40
C ASP A 276 -16.96 4.65 46.83
N GLU A 277 -16.12 3.69 47.25
CA GLU A 277 -16.50 2.34 47.65
C GLU A 277 -17.17 1.50 46.54
N HIS A 278 -17.17 2.01 45.31
CA HIS A 278 -17.70 1.29 44.15
C HIS A 278 -16.58 0.62 43.36
N GLU A 279 -16.96 -0.48 42.73
CA GLU A 279 -16.07 -1.18 41.78
C GLU A 279 -16.16 -0.51 40.42
N TRP A 280 -14.99 -0.35 39.82
CA TRP A 280 -14.80 0.24 38.50
C TRP A 280 -14.02 -0.68 37.61
N ILE A 281 -14.37 -0.70 36.30
CA ILE A 281 -13.59 -1.33 35.27
C ILE A 281 -12.59 -0.31 34.71
N ASN A 282 -11.30 -0.61 34.81
CA ASN A 282 -10.21 0.22 34.30
C ASN A 282 -9.50 -0.55 33.18
N ILE A 283 -9.64 -0.10 31.96
CA ILE A 283 -9.05 -0.72 30.78
C ILE A 283 -8.47 0.29 29.81
N ASN A 284 -7.51 -0.14 29.02
CA ASN A 284 -7.10 0.52 27.79
C ASN A 284 -7.87 -0.11 26.63
N ARG A 285 -8.71 0.67 25.93
CA ARG A 285 -9.50 0.16 24.81
C ARG A 285 -8.59 -0.43 23.73
N GLN A 286 -8.81 -1.67 23.36
CA GLN A 286 -7.97 -2.40 22.41
C GLN A 286 -7.86 -1.69 21.05
N LYS A 287 -8.93 -1.03 20.58
CA LYS A 287 -8.96 -0.37 19.27
C LYS A 287 -8.21 0.95 19.23
N THR A 288 -8.23 1.72 20.32
CA THR A 288 -7.78 3.12 20.36
C THR A 288 -6.66 3.40 21.35
N GLY A 289 -6.37 2.47 22.27
CA GLY A 289 -5.44 2.66 23.38
C GLY A 289 -5.93 3.65 24.46
N VAL A 290 -7.14 4.20 24.29
CA VAL A 290 -7.69 5.19 25.24
C VAL A 290 -8.09 4.50 26.53
N VAL A 291 -7.65 5.07 27.68
CA VAL A 291 -8.06 4.64 29.01
C VAL A 291 -9.56 4.87 29.17
N SER A 292 -10.26 3.85 29.66
CA SER A 292 -11.68 3.94 30.00
C SER A 292 -11.89 3.44 31.42
N ASN A 293 -12.46 4.33 32.26
CA ASN A 293 -12.86 4.03 33.61
C ASN A 293 -14.38 3.98 33.64
N ILE A 294 -14.94 2.83 33.96
CA ILE A 294 -16.36 2.58 33.87
C ILE A 294 -16.84 2.13 35.25
N ARG A 295 -17.71 2.94 35.91
CA ARG A 295 -18.34 2.54 37.14
C ARG A 295 -19.28 1.36 36.90
N MET A 296 -19.11 0.29 37.65
CA MET A 296 -19.96 -0.89 37.50
C MET A 296 -21.33 -0.64 38.15
N LEU A 297 -22.35 -0.90 37.35
CA LEU A 297 -23.72 -0.99 37.82
C LEU A 297 -23.97 -2.38 38.45
N ASP A 298 -24.93 -2.47 39.37
CA ASP A 298 -25.24 -3.72 40.09
C ASP A 298 -25.53 -4.89 39.15
N ILE A 299 -26.13 -4.62 37.98
CA ILE A 299 -26.38 -5.66 36.97
C ILE A 299 -25.09 -6.18 36.38
N ALA A 300 -24.13 -5.32 36.05
CA ALA A 300 -22.85 -5.70 35.52
C ALA A 300 -22.04 -6.51 36.54
N LYS A 301 -22.10 -6.12 37.83
CA LYS A 301 -21.48 -6.85 38.93
C LYS A 301 -22.07 -8.25 39.07
N ARG A 302 -23.38 -8.40 39.09
CA ARG A 302 -24.05 -9.73 39.16
C ARG A 302 -23.66 -10.62 37.99
N ILE A 303 -23.48 -10.08 36.78
CA ILE A 303 -23.03 -10.85 35.63
C ILE A 303 -21.58 -11.29 35.81
N ILE A 304 -20.68 -10.42 36.27
CA ILE A 304 -19.30 -10.81 36.58
C ILE A 304 -19.26 -11.91 37.62
N ASP A 305 -19.95 -11.74 38.74
CA ASP A 305 -19.95 -12.71 39.84
C ASP A 305 -20.47 -14.11 39.40
N LYS A 306 -21.39 -14.15 38.42
CA LYS A 306 -21.89 -15.42 37.85
C LYS A 306 -20.81 -16.17 37.06
N TYR A 307 -19.87 -15.48 36.41
CA TYR A 307 -18.85 -16.09 35.53
C TYR A 307 -17.45 -16.08 36.14
N ARG A 308 -17.25 -15.42 37.28
CA ARG A 308 -15.97 -15.33 37.98
C ARG A 308 -15.41 -16.71 38.30
N GLY A 309 -14.15 -16.93 37.94
CA GLY A 309 -13.46 -18.21 38.20
C GLY A 309 -13.80 -19.36 37.25
N LEU A 310 -14.65 -19.15 36.24
CA LEU A 310 -14.97 -20.19 35.24
C LEU A 310 -13.93 -20.32 34.12
N CYS A 311 -12.98 -19.40 34.03
CA CYS A 311 -11.96 -19.39 32.98
C CYS A 311 -10.55 -19.64 33.54
N GLU A 312 -9.87 -20.68 33.04
CA GLU A 312 -8.50 -21.03 33.46
C GLU A 312 -7.44 -20.01 33.01
N ASN A 313 -7.76 -19.14 32.03
CA ASN A 313 -6.81 -18.19 31.44
C ASN A 313 -6.82 -16.80 32.07
N GLY A 314 -7.37 -16.65 33.29
CA GLY A 314 -7.47 -15.38 34.01
C GLY A 314 -8.53 -14.40 33.51
N ARG A 315 -9.25 -14.73 32.45
CA ARG A 315 -10.38 -13.92 31.96
C ARG A 315 -11.62 -14.16 32.81
N ILE A 316 -12.48 -13.13 32.89
CA ILE A 316 -13.72 -13.24 33.63
C ILE A 316 -14.76 -14.07 32.85
N PHE A 317 -14.88 -13.82 31.54
CA PHE A 317 -15.93 -14.43 30.73
C PHE A 317 -15.43 -15.56 29.81
N PRO A 318 -16.15 -16.71 29.73
CA PRO A 318 -15.85 -17.78 28.80
C PRO A 318 -16.36 -17.42 27.39
N VAL A 319 -15.79 -16.35 26.78
CA VAL A 319 -16.26 -15.80 25.52
C VAL A 319 -15.81 -16.68 24.35
N PRO A 320 -16.73 -17.25 23.55
CA PRO A 320 -16.37 -18.00 22.37
C PRO A 320 -15.81 -17.10 21.25
N HIS A 321 -15.43 -17.71 20.12
CA HIS A 321 -14.97 -16.94 18.97
C HIS A 321 -16.09 -15.99 18.47
N TYR A 322 -15.72 -14.79 18.00
CA TYR A 322 -16.65 -13.74 17.60
C TYR A 322 -17.74 -14.20 16.63
N ASN A 323 -17.36 -14.94 15.59
CA ASN A 323 -18.32 -15.45 14.59
C ASN A 323 -19.32 -16.46 15.20
N THR A 324 -18.92 -17.19 16.25
CA THR A 324 -19.80 -18.12 16.98
C THR A 324 -20.83 -17.37 17.82
N CYS A 325 -20.44 -16.19 18.36
CA CYS A 325 -21.37 -15.33 19.08
C CYS A 325 -22.43 -14.68 18.17
N LEU A 326 -22.07 -14.37 16.92
CA LEU A 326 -22.99 -13.77 15.95
C LEU A 326 -24.02 -14.76 15.39
N ALA A 327 -23.70 -16.06 15.38
CA ALA A 327 -24.53 -17.12 14.82
C ALA A 327 -25.44 -17.80 15.87
N GLY A 328 -25.32 -17.45 17.14
CA GLY A 328 -26.08 -18.03 18.25
C GLY A 328 -27.11 -17.13 18.81
#